data_0a595d415fc16069d24101be17109ea9
#
_entry.id   0a595d415fc16069d24101be17109ea9
#
_cell.length_a   1.000
_cell.length_b   1.000
_cell.length_c   1.000
_cell.angle_alpha   90.00
_cell.angle_beta   90.00
_cell.angle_gamma   90.00
#
_symmetry.space_group_name_H-M   'P 1'
#
loop_
_entity.id
_entity.type
_entity.pdbx_description
1 polymer ?
#
loop_
_entity_poly.entity_id
_entity_poly.type
_entity_poly.pdbx_seq_one_letter_code
_entity_poly.pdbx_strand_id
1 'polypeptide(L)'
;MEKLRRIILDGRTFPVKFDLNVLEQIQEEYGSVYEFERKILGLEVARDENGRVIYDDDKKPVMLSVEPSIKAIKTVLPLMINEGLAIEAEETGKGWAPVNDLWVFSNCSIDFNVLAKMIHAEFKRCFETKK
;
A
#
# COMPACT_ATOMS: atom_id res chain seq x y z
N MET A 1 13.69 17.16 -8.22
CA MET A 1 12.58 16.97 -7.29
C MET A 1 11.64 15.90 -7.81
N GLU A 2 11.34 14.89 -6.99
CA GLU A 2 10.44 13.82 -7.39
C GLU A 2 9.00 14.31 -7.40
N LYS A 3 8.28 13.99 -8.46
CA LYS A 3 6.86 14.33 -8.55
C LYS A 3 6.04 13.28 -7.81
N LEU A 4 5.32 13.70 -6.79
CA LEU A 4 4.47 12.80 -6.02
C LEU A 4 3.18 12.48 -6.79
N ARG A 5 2.73 11.22 -6.68
CA ARG A 5 1.42 10.84 -7.15
C ARG A 5 0.37 11.50 -6.28
N ARG A 6 -0.78 11.81 -6.84
CA ARG A 6 -1.88 12.44 -6.11
C ARG A 6 -3.15 11.63 -6.26
N ILE A 7 -3.96 11.64 -5.20
CA ILE A 7 -5.29 11.03 -5.21
C ILE A 7 -6.30 12.10 -4.80
N ILE A 8 -7.54 11.87 -5.19
CA ILE A 8 -8.63 12.81 -4.89
C ILE A 8 -9.61 12.13 -3.93
N LEU A 9 -9.85 12.78 -2.78
CA LEU A 9 -10.83 12.33 -1.78
C LEU A 9 -11.75 13.51 -1.49
N ASP A 10 -13.03 13.33 -1.75
CA ASP A 10 -14.06 14.37 -1.55
C ASP A 10 -13.65 15.71 -2.19
N GLY A 11 -13.22 15.67 -3.45
CA GLY A 11 -12.80 16.85 -4.20
C GLY A 11 -11.48 17.47 -3.78
N ARG A 12 -10.81 16.93 -2.76
CA ARG A 12 -9.51 17.41 -2.30
C ARG A 12 -8.40 16.51 -2.81
N THR A 13 -7.30 17.12 -3.23
CA THR A 13 -6.15 16.39 -3.77
C THR A 13 -5.10 16.18 -2.68
N PHE A 14 -4.65 14.94 -2.53
CA PHE A 14 -3.63 14.57 -1.55
C PHE A 14 -2.44 13.93 -2.23
N PRO A 15 -1.20 14.34 -1.85
CA PRO A 15 -0.02 13.63 -2.32
C PRO A 15 0.11 12.30 -1.59
N VAL A 16 0.65 11.29 -2.26
CA VAL A 16 0.93 9.99 -1.64
C VAL A 16 2.37 9.59 -1.95
N LYS A 17 2.99 8.89 -1.00
CA LYS A 17 4.35 8.39 -1.17
C LYS A 17 4.51 7.07 -0.42
N PHE A 18 5.08 6.08 -1.09
CA PHE A 18 5.49 4.84 -0.45
C PHE A 18 7.02 4.83 -0.45
N ASP A 19 7.62 4.98 0.72
CA ASP A 19 9.07 5.02 0.88
C ASP A 19 9.50 4.14 2.06
N LEU A 20 10.76 4.20 2.44
CA LEU A 20 11.27 3.36 3.53
C LEU A 20 10.59 3.65 4.87
N ASN A 21 10.10 4.88 5.09
CA ASN A 21 9.38 5.20 6.32
C ASN A 21 8.04 4.45 6.37
N VAL A 22 7.32 4.41 5.26
CA VAL A 22 6.07 3.66 5.16
C VAL A 22 6.37 2.16 5.24
N LEU A 23 7.42 1.71 4.54
CA LEU A 23 7.82 0.30 4.52
C LEU A 23 8.14 -0.23 5.92
N GLU A 24 8.83 0.55 6.74
CA GLU A 24 9.14 0.17 8.12
C GLU A 24 7.88 -0.09 8.94
N GLN A 25 6.88 0.81 8.82
CA GLN A 25 5.62 0.64 9.53
C GLN A 25 4.85 -0.59 9.05
N ILE A 26 4.89 -0.85 7.75
CA ILE A 26 4.26 -2.03 7.16
C ILE A 26 4.94 -3.32 7.67
N GLN A 27 6.26 -3.32 7.72
CA GLN A 27 7.01 -4.47 8.23
C GLN A 27 6.67 -4.75 9.70
N GLU A 28 6.54 -3.70 10.51
CA GLU A 28 6.15 -3.86 11.92
C GLU A 28 4.76 -4.44 12.05
N GLU A 29 3.82 -3.99 11.22
CA GLU A 29 2.42 -4.45 11.28
C GLU A 29 2.25 -5.88 10.78
N TYR A 30 2.93 -6.26 9.72
CA TYR A 30 2.74 -7.57 9.04
C TYR A 30 3.87 -8.56 9.29
N GLY A 31 4.96 -8.13 9.92
CA GLY A 31 6.14 -8.97 10.13
C GLY A 31 6.98 -9.19 8.88
N SER A 32 6.44 -8.91 7.70
CA SER A 32 7.12 -9.09 6.41
C SER A 32 6.51 -8.17 5.37
N VAL A 33 7.35 -7.52 4.57
CA VAL A 33 6.89 -6.67 3.47
C VAL A 33 6.26 -7.52 2.35
N TYR A 34 6.71 -8.76 2.19
CA TYR A 34 6.16 -9.67 1.17
C TYR A 34 4.76 -10.14 1.53
N GLU A 35 4.48 -10.31 2.82
CA GLU A 35 3.14 -10.62 3.30
C GLU A 35 2.16 -9.51 2.96
N PHE A 36 2.58 -8.26 3.19
CA PHE A 36 1.80 -7.09 2.82
C PHE A 36 1.56 -7.05 1.30
N GLU A 37 2.62 -7.28 0.51
CA GLU A 37 2.50 -7.25 -0.96
C GLU A 37 1.47 -8.25 -1.44
N ARG A 38 1.49 -9.49 -0.92
CA ARG A 38 0.51 -10.51 -1.28
C ARG A 38 -0.91 -10.06 -0.98
N LYS A 39 -1.12 -9.42 0.16
CA LYS A 39 -2.45 -8.94 0.55
C LYS A 39 -2.96 -7.82 -0.37
N ILE A 40 -2.08 -6.94 -0.77
CA ILE A 40 -2.43 -5.86 -1.70
C ILE A 40 -2.70 -6.41 -3.11
N LEU A 41 -1.93 -7.41 -3.54
CA LEU A 41 -2.12 -8.05 -4.84
C LEU A 41 -3.34 -8.96 -4.89
N GLY A 42 -3.88 -9.35 -3.73
CA GLY A 42 -4.96 -10.32 -3.67
C GLY A 42 -4.46 -11.72 -3.98
N LEU A 43 -3.37 -12.12 -3.34
CA LEU A 43 -2.78 -13.46 -3.49
C LEU A 43 -2.76 -14.17 -2.15
N GLU A 44 -3.07 -15.46 -2.19
CA GLU A 44 -3.06 -16.30 -1.00
C GLU A 44 -2.37 -17.61 -1.33
N VAL A 45 -1.54 -18.11 -0.41
CA VAL A 45 -0.86 -19.40 -0.59
C VAL A 45 -1.90 -20.52 -0.49
N ALA A 46 -1.92 -21.41 -1.49
CA ALA A 46 -2.82 -22.58 -1.48
C ALA A 46 -2.36 -23.58 -0.43
N ARG A 47 -3.34 -24.14 0.32
CA ARG A 47 -3.08 -25.14 1.35
C ARG A 47 -3.98 -26.34 1.16
N ASP A 48 -3.49 -27.53 1.55
CA ASP A 48 -4.27 -28.75 1.52
C ASP A 48 -5.18 -28.87 2.75
N GLU A 49 -5.89 -29.99 2.87
CA GLU A 49 -6.81 -30.26 3.98
C GLU A 49 -6.16 -30.19 5.35
N ASN A 50 -4.85 -30.45 5.42
CA ASN A 50 -4.09 -30.44 6.67
C ASN A 50 -3.41 -29.10 6.93
N GLY A 51 -3.69 -28.09 6.12
CA GLY A 51 -3.10 -26.77 6.28
C GLY A 51 -1.68 -26.65 5.72
N ARG A 52 -1.19 -27.65 5.01
CA ARG A 52 0.15 -27.64 4.44
C ARG A 52 0.15 -26.91 3.11
N VAL A 53 1.22 -26.14 2.87
CA VAL A 53 1.39 -25.42 1.61
C VAL A 53 1.49 -26.40 0.45
N ILE A 54 0.76 -26.11 -0.63
CA ILE A 54 0.82 -26.89 -1.87
C ILE A 54 1.92 -26.29 -2.76
N TYR A 55 2.78 -27.15 -3.30
CA TYR A 55 3.90 -26.74 -4.17
C TYR A 55 3.66 -27.26 -5.58
N ASP A 56 4.09 -26.47 -6.56
CA ASP A 56 4.04 -26.88 -7.96
C ASP A 56 5.27 -27.75 -8.33
N ASP A 57 5.37 -28.13 -9.62
CA ASP A 57 6.46 -28.98 -10.10
C ASP A 57 7.83 -28.33 -9.97
N ASP A 58 7.90 -27.00 -9.91
CA ASP A 58 9.13 -26.24 -9.72
C ASP A 58 9.44 -25.98 -8.24
N LYS A 59 8.70 -26.66 -7.35
CA LYS A 59 8.83 -26.51 -5.88
C LYS A 59 8.54 -25.11 -5.37
N LYS A 60 7.69 -24.37 -6.09
CA LYS A 60 7.23 -23.03 -5.67
C LYS A 60 5.82 -23.16 -5.10
N PRO A 61 5.49 -22.35 -4.08
CA PRO A 61 4.14 -22.35 -3.54
C PRO A 61 3.11 -22.00 -4.61
N VAL A 62 2.01 -22.76 -4.66
CA VAL A 62 0.89 -22.43 -5.53
C VAL A 62 0.14 -21.26 -4.92
N MET A 63 -0.13 -20.22 -5.73
CA MET A 63 -0.82 -19.03 -5.29
C MET A 63 -2.23 -18.99 -5.86
N LEU A 64 -3.19 -18.61 -5.03
CA LEU A 64 -4.57 -18.40 -5.42
C LEU A 64 -4.87 -16.92 -5.54
N SER A 65 -5.65 -16.55 -6.56
CA SER A 65 -6.16 -15.18 -6.69
C SER A 65 -7.36 -15.00 -5.77
N VAL A 66 -7.30 -13.99 -4.93
CA VAL A 66 -8.39 -13.60 -4.04
C VAL A 66 -8.59 -12.08 -4.17
N GLU A 67 -9.55 -11.54 -3.46
CA GLU A 67 -9.72 -10.08 -3.46
C GLU A 67 -8.58 -9.42 -2.69
N PRO A 68 -8.12 -8.21 -3.13
CA PRO A 68 -7.18 -7.44 -2.33
C PRO A 68 -7.73 -7.20 -0.92
N SER A 69 -6.85 -7.21 0.07
CA SER A 69 -7.25 -7.01 1.46
C SER A 69 -7.63 -5.55 1.72
N ILE A 70 -8.89 -5.31 2.07
CA ILE A 70 -9.35 -3.97 2.44
C ILE A 70 -8.62 -3.50 3.70
N LYS A 71 -8.37 -4.41 4.65
CA LYS A 71 -7.61 -4.06 5.86
C LYS A 71 -6.20 -3.57 5.52
N ALA A 72 -5.53 -4.20 4.56
CA ALA A 72 -4.20 -3.76 4.14
C ALA A 72 -4.26 -2.38 3.49
N ILE A 73 -5.27 -2.13 2.65
CA ILE A 73 -5.48 -0.81 2.05
C ILE A 73 -5.70 0.24 3.15
N LYS A 74 -6.55 -0.07 4.13
CA LYS A 74 -6.86 0.84 5.23
C LYS A 74 -5.65 1.09 6.13
N THR A 75 -4.75 0.14 6.23
CA THR A 75 -3.54 0.31 7.02
C THR A 75 -2.55 1.23 6.33
N VAL A 76 -2.34 1.04 5.02
CA VAL A 76 -1.26 1.73 4.31
C VAL A 76 -1.64 3.08 3.72
N LEU A 77 -2.90 3.25 3.29
CA LEU A 77 -3.28 4.48 2.58
C LEU A 77 -3.07 5.75 3.43
N PRO A 78 -3.51 5.81 4.69
CA PRO A 78 -3.24 6.98 5.51
C PRO A 78 -1.75 7.23 5.71
N LEU A 79 -0.95 6.15 5.86
CA LEU A 79 0.50 6.28 5.99
C LEU A 79 1.12 6.93 4.75
N MET A 80 0.67 6.50 3.56
CA MET A 80 1.16 7.06 2.30
C MET A 80 0.75 8.52 2.13
N ILE A 81 -0.46 8.87 2.52
CA ILE A 81 -0.94 10.26 2.46
C ILE A 81 -0.11 11.13 3.41
N ASN A 82 0.06 10.68 4.64
CA ASN A 82 0.81 11.44 5.64
C ASN A 82 2.27 11.64 5.23
N GLU A 83 2.88 10.60 4.64
CA GLU A 83 4.24 10.71 4.13
C GLU A 83 4.32 11.72 2.97
N GLY A 84 3.38 11.68 2.05
CA GLY A 84 3.29 12.64 0.96
C GLY A 84 3.12 14.07 1.47
N LEU A 85 2.25 14.26 2.46
CA LEU A 85 2.03 15.57 3.07
C LEU A 85 3.29 16.09 3.76
N ALA A 86 4.01 15.23 4.47
CA ALA A 86 5.24 15.61 5.14
C ALA A 86 6.32 16.03 4.15
N ILE A 87 6.48 15.30 3.06
CA ILE A 87 7.45 15.63 2.02
C ILE A 87 7.11 16.97 1.37
N GLU A 88 5.83 17.15 1.01
CA GLU A 88 5.37 18.39 0.37
C GLU A 88 5.55 19.60 1.32
N ALA A 89 5.27 19.40 2.61
CA ALA A 89 5.46 20.44 3.61
C ALA A 89 6.92 20.88 3.71
N GLU A 90 7.83 19.91 3.69
CA GLU A 90 9.27 20.21 3.73
C GLU A 90 9.70 20.98 2.48
N GLU A 91 9.22 20.61 1.31
CA GLU A 91 9.55 21.27 0.04
C GLU A 91 8.98 22.69 -0.05
N THR A 92 7.79 22.91 0.49
CA THR A 92 7.09 24.20 0.37
C THR A 92 7.28 25.11 1.59
N GLY A 93 7.82 24.58 2.69
CA GLY A 93 7.95 25.32 3.94
C GLY A 93 6.63 25.54 4.68
N LYS A 94 5.55 24.90 4.23
CA LYS A 94 4.24 25.02 4.86
C LYS A 94 4.04 23.93 5.92
N GLY A 95 3.20 24.22 6.92
CA GLY A 95 2.84 23.22 7.91
C GLY A 95 1.92 22.17 7.35
N TRP A 96 1.80 21.04 8.06
CA TRP A 96 0.87 19.97 7.70
C TRP A 96 0.39 19.25 8.95
N ALA A 97 -0.68 18.50 8.82
CA ALA A 97 -1.23 17.69 9.89
C ALA A 97 -1.61 16.31 9.33
N PRO A 98 -1.48 15.24 10.14
CA PRO A 98 -1.90 13.91 9.70
C PRO A 98 -3.39 13.87 9.36
N VAL A 99 -3.75 13.07 8.35
CA VAL A 99 -5.15 12.87 8.01
C VAL A 99 -5.82 11.98 9.06
N ASN A 100 -7.13 12.17 9.22
CA ASN A 100 -7.95 11.32 10.07
C ASN A 100 -8.34 10.08 9.28
N ASP A 101 -8.02 8.88 9.78
CA ASP A 101 -8.26 7.63 9.08
C ASP A 101 -9.74 7.44 8.75
N LEU A 102 -10.61 7.71 9.72
CA LEU A 102 -12.05 7.55 9.50
C LEU A 102 -12.53 8.47 8.38
N TRP A 103 -12.06 9.72 8.37
CA TRP A 103 -12.43 10.67 7.31
C TRP A 103 -11.97 10.16 5.93
N VAL A 104 -10.73 9.65 5.83
CA VAL A 104 -10.17 9.14 4.58
C VAL A 104 -11.09 8.08 3.98
N PHE A 105 -11.48 7.08 4.79
CA PHE A 105 -12.24 5.95 4.28
C PHE A 105 -13.74 6.25 4.14
N SER A 106 -14.25 7.23 4.88
CA SER A 106 -15.63 7.70 4.71
C SER A 106 -15.79 8.54 3.44
N ASN A 107 -14.70 9.12 2.92
CA ASN A 107 -14.72 10.00 1.76
C ASN A 107 -13.99 9.44 0.55
N CYS A 108 -13.60 8.17 0.60
CA CYS A 108 -12.94 7.52 -0.52
C CYS A 108 -13.99 6.85 -1.41
N SER A 109 -14.16 7.36 -2.62
CA SER A 109 -15.08 6.78 -3.61
C SER A 109 -14.34 6.01 -4.70
N ILE A 110 -13.01 5.86 -4.55
CA ILE A 110 -12.19 5.15 -5.51
C ILE A 110 -12.42 3.64 -5.31
N ASP A 111 -12.62 2.93 -6.42
CA ASP A 111 -12.77 1.47 -6.39
C ASP A 111 -11.54 0.84 -5.71
N PHE A 112 -11.77 -0.14 -4.81
CA PHE A 112 -10.67 -0.70 -4.02
C PHE A 112 -9.66 -1.48 -4.88
N ASN A 113 -10.07 -2.04 -6.02
CA ASN A 113 -9.12 -2.68 -6.94
C ASN A 113 -8.20 -1.65 -7.58
N VAL A 114 -8.73 -0.46 -7.91
CA VAL A 114 -7.93 0.65 -8.43
C VAL A 114 -6.97 1.16 -7.37
N LEU A 115 -7.44 1.29 -6.12
CA LEU A 115 -6.58 1.67 -5.00
C LEU A 115 -5.45 0.67 -4.80
N ALA A 116 -5.78 -0.62 -4.80
CA ALA A 116 -4.77 -1.67 -4.61
C ALA A 116 -3.69 -1.61 -5.69
N LYS A 117 -4.08 -1.38 -6.94
CA LYS A 117 -3.13 -1.25 -8.04
C LYS A 117 -2.25 -0.02 -7.88
N MET A 118 -2.82 1.10 -7.46
CA MET A 118 -2.06 2.32 -7.21
C MET A 118 -1.07 2.12 -6.09
N ILE A 119 -1.52 1.53 -4.98
CA ILE A 119 -0.65 1.24 -3.82
C ILE A 119 0.50 0.32 -4.24
N HIS A 120 0.20 -0.74 -5.00
CA HIS A 120 1.22 -1.66 -5.46
C HIS A 120 2.23 -0.99 -6.41
N ALA A 121 1.75 -0.11 -7.28
CA ALA A 121 2.63 0.65 -8.18
C ALA A 121 3.61 1.53 -7.38
N GLU A 122 3.13 2.21 -6.33
CA GLU A 122 3.98 3.02 -5.47
C GLU A 122 4.91 2.15 -4.62
N PHE A 123 4.45 0.98 -4.17
CA PHE A 123 5.28 0.00 -3.48
C PHE A 123 6.46 -0.41 -4.37
N LYS A 124 6.20 -0.74 -5.63
CA LYS A 124 7.26 -1.11 -6.58
C LYS A 124 8.25 0.02 -6.83
N ARG A 125 7.76 1.25 -6.93
CA ARG A 125 8.62 2.43 -7.14
C ARG A 125 9.61 2.63 -6.00
N CYS A 126 9.24 2.22 -4.78
CA CYS A 126 10.12 2.29 -3.62
C CYS A 126 11.42 1.50 -3.83
N PHE A 127 11.38 0.46 -4.64
CA PHE A 127 12.52 -0.42 -4.91
C PHE A 127 13.23 -0.13 -6.23
N GLU A 128 12.74 0.81 -7.04
CA GLU A 128 13.37 1.13 -8.31
C GLU A 128 14.67 1.89 -8.10
N THR A 129 15.71 1.46 -8.84
CA THR A 129 16.99 2.15 -8.84
C THR A 129 16.92 3.34 -9.78
N LYS A 130 17.20 4.51 -9.26
CA LYS A 130 17.29 5.72 -10.09
C LYS A 130 18.62 5.75 -10.81
N LYS A 131 18.58 6.00 -12.09
CA LYS A 131 19.77 6.14 -12.92
C LYS A 131 20.12 7.60 -13.10
#